data_83689cbf2be298dd6567d6daaf8e3021
#
_entry.id   83689cbf2be298dd6567d6daaf8e3021
#
_cell.length_a   1.000
_cell.length_b   1.000
_cell.length_c   1.000
_cell.angle_alpha   90.00
_cell.angle_beta   90.00
_cell.angle_gamma   90.00
#
_symmetry.space_group_name_H-M   'P 1'
#
loop_
_entity.id
_entity.type
_entity.pdbx_description
1 polymer ?
#
loop_
_entity_poly.entity_id
_entity_poly.type
_entity_poly.pdbx_seq_one_letter_code
_entity_poly.pdbx_strand_id
1 'polypeptide(L)'
;MFRRIVVYICSLLLFVFPAGAEGLSRERKAVKVSGDVLLAAMPVATVATVLAMKDWTGAKQGFFTGVTTLGVSYLLKFTVKKERPDHSNRYSFPSAHTSLLFANAAFVQRRYGWKWGAPAYVLASYVGWSRVYGRKHDWWDVAAGAVIGAGC
;
A
#
# COMPACT_ATOMS: atom_id res chain seq x y z
N MET A 1 10.04 -1.31 -24.96
CA MET A 1 8.75 -1.94 -24.69
C MET A 1 8.29 -1.70 -23.22
N PHE A 2 9.12 -1.95 -22.23
CA PHE A 2 8.82 -1.79 -20.80
C PHE A 2 8.38 -0.37 -20.38
N ARG A 3 9.02 0.70 -20.94
CA ARG A 3 8.70 2.12 -20.67
C ARG A 3 7.27 2.52 -21.08
N ARG A 4 6.72 1.88 -22.11
CA ARG A 4 5.35 2.15 -22.58
C ARG A 4 4.30 1.49 -21.70
N ILE A 5 4.58 0.29 -21.15
CA ILE A 5 3.65 -0.43 -20.27
C ILE A 5 3.46 0.31 -18.95
N VAL A 6 4.54 0.87 -18.37
CA VAL A 6 4.46 1.66 -17.12
C VAL A 6 3.66 2.95 -17.31
N VAL A 7 3.82 3.62 -18.46
CA VAL A 7 3.04 4.83 -18.79
C VAL A 7 1.54 4.50 -18.94
N TYR A 8 1.19 3.38 -19.55
CA TYR A 8 -0.21 2.96 -19.69
C TYR A 8 -0.84 2.54 -18.35
N ILE A 9 -0.09 1.90 -17.45
CA ILE A 9 -0.57 1.57 -16.10
C ILE A 9 -0.79 2.84 -15.28
N CYS A 10 0.13 3.81 -15.35
CA CYS A 10 -0.04 5.12 -14.68
C CYS A 10 -1.21 5.94 -15.26
N SER A 11 -1.41 5.93 -16.59
CA SER A 11 -2.53 6.66 -17.22
C SER A 11 -3.88 5.99 -16.95
N LEU A 12 -3.94 4.65 -16.82
CA LEU A 12 -5.18 3.95 -16.49
C LEU A 12 -5.65 4.25 -15.04
N LEU A 13 -4.69 4.49 -14.12
CA LEU A 13 -4.99 4.85 -12.73
C LEU A 13 -5.54 6.28 -12.57
N LEU A 14 -5.28 7.18 -13.53
CA LEU A 14 -5.77 8.56 -13.50
C LEU A 14 -7.22 8.72 -14.01
N PHE A 15 -7.79 7.70 -14.67
CA PHE A 15 -9.10 7.78 -15.31
C PHE A 15 -10.30 7.32 -14.45
N VAL A 16 -10.09 6.98 -13.17
CA VAL A 16 -11.16 6.47 -12.28
C VAL A 16 -11.69 7.55 -11.32
N PHE A 17 -11.75 8.81 -11.75
CA PHE A 17 -12.48 9.83 -10.99
C PHE A 17 -13.77 10.22 -11.73
N PRO A 18 -14.95 9.74 -11.28
CA PRO A 18 -16.20 10.34 -11.73
C PRO A 18 -16.35 11.72 -11.05
N ALA A 19 -16.25 12.78 -11.83
CA ALA A 19 -16.66 14.12 -11.43
C ALA A 19 -18.19 14.12 -11.28
N GLY A 20 -18.68 14.14 -10.05
CA GLY A 20 -20.09 14.24 -9.75
C GLY A 20 -20.31 14.57 -8.27
N ALA A 21 -20.94 15.72 -8.00
CA ALA A 21 -21.28 16.19 -6.67
C ALA A 21 -22.33 15.32 -6.00
N GLU A 22 -21.89 14.23 -5.40
CA GLU A 22 -22.67 13.47 -4.43
C GLU A 22 -21.89 13.39 -3.12
N GLY A 23 -22.55 13.68 -2.03
CA GLY A 23 -22.07 14.03 -0.72
C GLY A 23 -20.82 13.31 -0.16
N LEU A 24 -20.20 13.91 0.82
CA LEU A 24 -18.97 13.51 1.53
C LEU A 24 -18.84 11.99 1.80
N SER A 25 -19.92 11.24 1.91
CA SER A 25 -19.93 9.79 2.11
C SER A 25 -19.50 9.01 0.85
N ARG A 26 -19.86 9.46 -0.33
CA ARG A 26 -19.55 8.81 -1.62
C ARG A 26 -18.08 9.06 -2.00
N GLU A 27 -17.60 10.28 -1.81
CA GLU A 27 -16.19 10.63 -2.03
C GLU A 27 -15.25 9.81 -1.12
N ARG A 28 -15.57 9.71 0.17
CA ARG A 28 -14.78 8.89 1.09
C ARG A 28 -14.75 7.42 0.69
N LYS A 29 -15.88 6.91 0.21
CA LYS A 29 -15.97 5.54 -0.30
C LYS A 29 -15.08 5.36 -1.55
N ALA A 30 -15.11 6.29 -2.49
CA ALA A 30 -14.29 6.25 -3.69
C ALA A 30 -12.79 6.29 -3.36
N VAL A 31 -12.36 7.21 -2.49
CA VAL A 31 -10.96 7.30 -2.02
C VAL A 31 -10.53 6.03 -1.29
N LYS A 32 -11.38 5.46 -0.45
CA LYS A 32 -11.09 4.19 0.21
C LYS A 32 -10.91 3.06 -0.82
N VAL A 33 -11.81 2.94 -1.78
CA VAL A 33 -11.75 1.90 -2.83
C VAL A 33 -10.50 2.06 -3.69
N SER A 34 -10.11 3.28 -4.07
CA SER A 34 -8.86 3.50 -4.81
C SER A 34 -7.62 3.02 -4.02
N GLY A 35 -7.61 3.22 -2.71
CA GLY A 35 -6.57 2.67 -1.83
C GLY A 35 -6.58 1.14 -1.76
N ASP A 36 -7.77 0.51 -1.76
CA ASP A 36 -7.90 -0.96 -1.80
C ASP A 36 -7.44 -1.53 -3.15
N VAL A 37 -7.72 -0.84 -4.26
CA VAL A 37 -7.22 -1.20 -5.59
C VAL A 37 -5.69 -1.12 -5.65
N LEU A 38 -5.09 -0.05 -5.14
CA LEU A 38 -3.63 0.10 -5.10
C LEU A 38 -2.96 -0.95 -4.20
N LEU A 39 -3.62 -1.37 -3.11
CA LEU A 39 -3.13 -2.45 -2.27
C LEU A 39 -2.91 -3.75 -3.05
N ALA A 40 -3.77 -4.06 -4.01
CA ALA A 40 -3.61 -5.22 -4.87
C ALA A 40 -2.67 -4.93 -6.05
N ALA A 41 -2.84 -3.79 -6.71
CA ALA A 41 -2.14 -3.46 -7.95
C ALA A 41 -0.62 -3.31 -7.77
N MET A 42 -0.16 -2.70 -6.68
CA MET A 42 1.29 -2.48 -6.47
C MET A 42 2.06 -3.78 -6.25
N PRO A 43 1.67 -4.69 -5.33
CA PRO A 43 2.35 -5.97 -5.19
C PRO A 43 2.27 -6.84 -6.45
N VAL A 44 1.12 -6.85 -7.14
CA VAL A 44 0.96 -7.59 -8.40
C VAL A 44 1.92 -7.06 -9.47
N ALA A 45 2.03 -5.74 -9.64
CA ALA A 45 2.97 -5.14 -10.58
C ALA A 45 4.43 -5.47 -10.23
N THR A 46 4.76 -5.46 -8.94
CA THR A 46 6.10 -5.84 -8.46
C THR A 46 6.40 -7.31 -8.76
N VAL A 47 5.49 -8.22 -8.44
CA VAL A 47 5.64 -9.65 -8.74
C VAL A 47 5.77 -9.88 -10.25
N ALA A 48 4.92 -9.26 -11.07
CA ALA A 48 5.00 -9.35 -12.52
C ALA A 48 6.36 -8.86 -13.06
N THR A 49 6.90 -7.77 -12.49
CA THR A 49 8.23 -7.26 -12.85
C THR A 49 9.34 -8.25 -12.49
N VAL A 50 9.32 -8.77 -11.27
CA VAL A 50 10.29 -9.76 -10.78
C VAL A 50 10.30 -11.01 -11.66
N LEU A 51 9.13 -11.52 -12.02
CA LEU A 51 8.99 -12.70 -12.88
C LEU A 51 9.44 -12.42 -14.33
N ALA A 52 9.06 -11.26 -14.90
CA ALA A 52 9.47 -10.88 -16.24
C ALA A 52 10.98 -10.69 -16.38
N MET A 53 11.64 -10.23 -15.30
CA MET A 53 13.09 -10.10 -15.23
C MET A 53 13.80 -11.40 -14.83
N LYS A 54 13.06 -12.47 -14.53
CA LYS A 54 13.58 -13.76 -14.00
C LYS A 54 14.43 -13.57 -12.74
N ASP A 55 14.08 -12.59 -11.93
CA ASP A 55 14.81 -12.24 -10.71
C ASP A 55 14.39 -13.12 -9.53
N TRP A 56 14.84 -14.37 -9.52
CA TRP A 56 14.49 -15.36 -8.50
C TRP A 56 14.98 -14.96 -7.09
N THR A 57 16.08 -14.24 -6.99
CA THR A 57 16.56 -13.70 -5.73
C THR A 57 15.60 -12.61 -5.21
N GLY A 58 15.18 -11.70 -6.08
CA GLY A 58 14.16 -10.70 -5.77
C GLY A 58 12.82 -11.33 -5.40
N ALA A 59 12.41 -12.41 -6.05
CA ALA A 59 11.19 -13.15 -5.70
C ALA A 59 11.23 -13.68 -4.26
N LYS A 60 12.34 -14.32 -3.85
CA LYS A 60 12.54 -14.79 -2.47
C LYS A 60 12.54 -13.63 -1.47
N GLN A 61 13.29 -12.57 -1.75
CA GLN A 61 13.37 -11.39 -0.88
C GLN A 61 12.00 -10.73 -0.72
N GLY A 62 11.27 -10.50 -1.81
CA GLY A 62 9.93 -9.91 -1.78
C GLY A 62 8.93 -10.78 -1.01
N PHE A 63 8.99 -12.10 -1.15
CA PHE A 63 8.17 -13.03 -0.39
C PHE A 63 8.44 -12.92 1.12
N PHE A 64 9.71 -12.99 1.53
CA PHE A 64 10.06 -12.88 2.95
C PHE A 64 9.73 -11.51 3.54
N THR A 65 9.97 -10.43 2.79
CA THR A 65 9.56 -9.07 3.17
C THR A 65 8.05 -9.00 3.42
N GLY A 66 7.24 -9.53 2.50
CA GLY A 66 5.79 -9.56 2.64
C GLY A 66 5.33 -10.35 3.86
N VAL A 67 5.84 -11.58 4.03
CA VAL A 67 5.50 -12.45 5.18
C VAL A 67 5.90 -11.82 6.50
N THR A 68 7.11 -11.28 6.61
CA THR A 68 7.59 -10.62 7.83
C THR A 68 6.75 -9.39 8.17
N THR A 69 6.49 -8.54 7.17
CA THR A 69 5.66 -7.33 7.36
C THR A 69 4.26 -7.67 7.84
N LEU A 70 3.61 -8.66 7.22
CA LEU A 70 2.28 -9.10 7.63
C LEU A 70 2.33 -9.74 9.02
N GLY A 71 3.32 -10.60 9.30
CA GLY A 71 3.49 -11.24 10.60
C GLY A 71 3.61 -10.22 11.73
N VAL A 72 4.51 -9.24 11.60
CA VAL A 72 4.68 -8.16 12.58
C VAL A 72 3.41 -7.33 12.72
N SER A 73 2.78 -6.95 11.59
CA SER A 73 1.57 -6.14 11.59
C SER A 73 0.41 -6.85 12.29
N TYR A 74 0.20 -8.13 12.03
CA TYR A 74 -0.87 -8.90 12.68
C TYR A 74 -0.57 -9.20 14.15
N LEU A 75 0.68 -9.50 14.50
CA LEU A 75 1.09 -9.66 15.90
C LEU A 75 0.73 -8.42 16.72
N LEU A 76 1.14 -7.24 16.25
CA LEU A 76 0.82 -5.96 16.92
C LEU A 76 -0.69 -5.69 16.94
N LYS A 77 -1.40 -6.02 15.88
CA LYS A 77 -2.86 -5.84 15.77
C LYS A 77 -3.62 -6.65 16.83
N PHE A 78 -3.21 -7.87 17.08
CA PHE A 78 -3.85 -8.73 18.10
C PHE A 78 -3.38 -8.42 19.53
N THR A 79 -2.20 -7.84 19.69
CA THR A 79 -1.65 -7.46 21.00
C THR A 79 -2.20 -6.11 21.47
N VAL A 80 -2.16 -5.09 20.62
CA VAL A 80 -2.53 -3.72 20.99
C VAL A 80 -4.05 -3.50 21.05
N LYS A 81 -4.83 -4.20 20.21
CA LYS A 81 -6.31 -4.15 20.16
C LYS A 81 -6.90 -2.74 20.18
N LYS A 82 -6.29 -1.82 19.44
CA LYS A 82 -6.75 -0.43 19.34
C LYS A 82 -8.04 -0.34 18.55
N GLU A 83 -9.02 0.39 19.05
CA GLU A 83 -10.28 0.65 18.37
C GLU A 83 -10.10 1.54 17.13
N ARG A 84 -10.86 1.26 16.08
CA ARG A 84 -10.83 2.09 14.85
C ARG A 84 -11.58 3.41 15.06
N PRO A 85 -11.18 4.48 14.34
CA PRO A 85 -11.89 5.76 14.38
C PRO A 85 -13.37 5.69 13.94
N ASP A 86 -13.76 4.66 13.17
CA ASP A 86 -15.16 4.41 12.76
C ASP A 86 -15.88 3.40 13.66
N HIS A 87 -15.27 3.00 14.78
CA HIS A 87 -15.79 2.03 15.76
C HIS A 87 -16.15 0.66 15.19
N SER A 88 -15.69 0.33 13.97
CA SER A 88 -16.05 -0.93 13.29
C SER A 88 -15.43 -2.18 13.93
N ASN A 89 -14.26 -2.06 14.54
CA ASN A 89 -13.59 -3.14 15.29
C ASN A 89 -12.38 -2.62 16.09
N ARG A 90 -11.70 -3.54 16.83
CA ARG A 90 -10.54 -3.23 17.67
C ARG A 90 -9.20 -3.66 17.06
N TYR A 91 -9.06 -3.54 15.75
CA TYR A 91 -7.85 -3.92 15.02
C TYR A 91 -7.30 -2.76 14.18
N SER A 92 -7.27 -1.54 14.78
CA SER A 92 -6.79 -0.36 14.07
C SER A 92 -5.27 -0.37 13.91
N PHE A 93 -4.52 -0.61 14.99
CA PHE A 93 -3.06 -0.48 15.02
C PHE A 93 -2.35 -1.81 14.73
N PRO A 94 -1.29 -1.76 13.92
CA PRO A 94 -0.96 -0.77 12.91
C PRO A 94 -1.80 -0.94 11.64
N SER A 95 -1.70 0.01 10.69
CA SER A 95 -2.35 -0.11 9.38
C SER A 95 -1.63 -1.13 8.49
N ALA A 96 -2.19 -2.33 8.35
CA ALA A 96 -1.61 -3.39 7.51
C ALA A 96 -1.52 -3.00 6.02
N HIS A 97 -2.46 -2.20 5.50
CA HIS A 97 -2.40 -1.66 4.14
C HIS A 97 -1.14 -0.81 3.95
N THR A 98 -0.91 0.11 4.90
CA THR A 98 0.27 0.97 4.87
C THR A 98 1.55 0.17 5.03
N SER A 99 1.60 -0.76 5.99
CA SER A 99 2.79 -1.61 6.20
C SER A 99 3.17 -2.36 4.93
N LEU A 100 2.20 -3.03 4.29
CA LEU A 100 2.48 -3.84 3.11
C LEU A 100 2.95 -2.99 1.93
N LEU A 101 2.35 -1.82 1.72
CA LEU A 101 2.73 -0.96 0.58
C LEU A 101 4.05 -0.23 0.80
N PHE A 102 4.37 0.16 2.04
CA PHE A 102 5.70 0.69 2.34
C PHE A 102 6.78 -0.38 2.25
N ALA A 103 6.49 -1.63 2.63
CA ALA A 103 7.39 -2.76 2.42
C ALA A 103 7.63 -3.03 0.93
N ASN A 104 6.55 -3.00 0.12
CA ASN A 104 6.67 -3.11 -1.33
C ASN A 104 7.49 -1.97 -1.94
N ALA A 105 7.26 -0.72 -1.51
CA ALA A 105 8.03 0.43 -1.98
C ALA A 105 9.52 0.34 -1.59
N ALA A 106 9.81 -0.07 -0.35
CA ALA A 106 11.17 -0.29 0.14
C ALA A 106 11.88 -1.41 -0.64
N PHE A 107 11.19 -2.52 -0.90
CA PHE A 107 11.71 -3.59 -1.75
C PHE A 107 12.05 -3.08 -3.15
N VAL A 108 11.12 -2.39 -3.81
CA VAL A 108 11.34 -1.82 -5.14
C VAL A 108 12.50 -0.84 -5.15
N GLN A 109 12.61 0.02 -4.13
CA GLN A 109 13.69 0.99 -4.00
C GLN A 109 15.05 0.32 -3.80
N ARG A 110 15.15 -0.66 -2.89
CA ARG A 110 16.40 -1.36 -2.60
C ARG A 110 16.85 -2.24 -3.77
N ARG A 111 15.90 -2.85 -4.49
CA ARG A 111 16.19 -3.80 -5.58
C ARG A 111 16.38 -3.14 -6.93
N TYR A 112 15.57 -2.12 -7.25
CA TYR A 112 15.51 -1.50 -8.58
C TYR A 112 15.89 -0.01 -8.58
N GLY A 113 16.23 0.54 -7.40
CA GLY A 113 16.70 1.90 -7.23
C GLY A 113 15.60 2.96 -7.05
N TRP A 114 16.04 4.18 -6.73
CA TRP A 114 15.17 5.31 -6.39
C TRP A 114 14.24 5.75 -7.53
N LYS A 115 14.65 5.54 -8.77
CA LYS A 115 13.82 5.86 -9.94
C LYS A 115 12.46 5.17 -9.91
N TRP A 116 12.41 3.96 -9.36
CA TRP A 116 11.19 3.16 -9.22
C TRP A 116 10.63 3.21 -7.80
N GLY A 117 11.53 3.34 -6.83
CA GLY A 117 11.15 3.42 -5.43
C GLY A 117 10.40 4.70 -5.08
N ALA A 118 10.84 5.87 -5.58
CA ALA A 118 10.18 7.13 -5.25
C ALA A 118 8.70 7.16 -5.65
N PRO A 119 8.30 6.82 -6.90
CA PRO A 119 6.88 6.70 -7.23
C PRO A 119 6.13 5.67 -6.39
N ALA A 120 6.77 4.54 -6.04
CA ALA A 120 6.16 3.54 -5.19
C ALA A 120 5.88 4.08 -3.76
N TYR A 121 6.79 4.85 -3.18
CA TYR A 121 6.57 5.52 -1.89
C TYR A 121 5.46 6.58 -1.96
N VAL A 122 5.34 7.33 -3.05
CA VAL A 122 4.24 8.29 -3.24
C VAL A 122 2.90 7.56 -3.24
N LEU A 123 2.78 6.46 -3.97
CA LEU A 123 1.55 5.66 -3.98
C LEU A 123 1.25 5.03 -2.62
N ALA A 124 2.27 4.51 -1.93
CA ALA A 124 2.10 3.96 -0.57
C ALA A 124 1.63 5.03 0.43
N SER A 125 2.16 6.26 0.32
CA SER A 125 1.74 7.41 1.13
C SER A 125 0.30 7.83 0.84
N TYR A 126 -0.10 7.85 -0.43
CA TYR A 126 -1.48 8.07 -0.84
C TYR A 126 -2.43 7.04 -0.20
N VAL A 127 -2.05 5.76 -0.24
CA VAL A 127 -2.88 4.72 0.38
C VAL A 127 -2.95 4.92 1.90
N GLY A 128 -1.84 5.25 2.58
CA GLY A 128 -1.85 5.60 3.99
C GLY A 128 -2.85 6.73 4.29
N TRP A 129 -2.79 7.83 3.53
CA TRP A 129 -3.73 8.93 3.63
C TRP A 129 -5.18 8.48 3.40
N SER A 130 -5.44 7.64 2.39
CA SER A 130 -6.78 7.13 2.09
C SER A 130 -7.41 6.35 3.26
N ARG A 131 -6.58 5.71 4.11
CA ARG A 131 -7.06 5.00 5.31
C ARG A 131 -7.50 5.98 6.39
N VAL A 132 -6.81 7.10 6.56
CA VAL A 132 -7.18 8.15 7.50
C VAL A 132 -8.42 8.88 7.00
N TYR A 133 -8.45 9.28 5.74
CA TYR A 133 -9.61 9.93 5.12
C TYR A 133 -10.87 9.06 5.19
N GLY A 134 -10.74 7.75 4.99
CA GLY A 134 -11.78 6.74 5.13
C GLY A 134 -12.16 6.38 6.57
N ARG A 135 -11.58 7.05 7.59
CA ARG A 135 -11.78 6.78 9.03
C ARG A 135 -11.54 5.34 9.47
N LYS A 136 -10.72 4.58 8.72
CA LYS A 136 -10.36 3.21 9.08
C LYS A 136 -9.16 3.14 10.01
N HIS A 137 -8.29 4.16 9.95
CA HIS A 137 -7.07 4.30 10.74
C HIS A 137 -6.84 5.75 11.10
N ASP A 138 -6.11 6.04 12.17
CA ASP A 138 -5.56 7.36 12.45
C ASP A 138 -4.11 7.49 11.94
N TRP A 139 -3.54 8.68 12.11
CA TRP A 139 -2.19 8.97 11.64
C TRP A 139 -1.12 8.12 12.33
N TRP A 140 -1.32 7.74 13.60
CA TRP A 140 -0.38 6.88 14.34
C TRP A 140 -0.36 5.46 13.78
N ASP A 141 -1.55 4.92 13.40
CA ASP A 141 -1.65 3.61 12.78
C ASP A 141 -0.92 3.58 11.43
N VAL A 142 -1.03 4.68 10.67
CA VAL A 142 -0.40 4.83 9.36
C VAL A 142 1.11 5.03 9.50
N ALA A 143 1.55 5.92 10.42
CA ALA A 143 2.97 6.15 10.68
C ALA A 143 3.68 4.89 11.14
N ALA A 144 3.09 4.16 12.11
CA ALA A 144 3.63 2.87 12.56
C ALA A 144 3.68 1.85 11.41
N GLY A 145 2.63 1.79 10.60
CA GLY A 145 2.59 0.94 9.42
C GLY A 145 3.70 1.26 8.42
N ALA A 146 3.94 2.54 8.15
CA ALA A 146 5.02 2.99 7.26
C ALA A 146 6.41 2.61 7.79
N VAL A 147 6.66 2.79 9.09
CA VAL A 147 7.93 2.42 9.74
C VAL A 147 8.15 0.90 9.67
N ILE A 148 7.14 0.11 10.01
CA ILE A 148 7.22 -1.36 9.94
C ILE A 148 7.52 -1.80 8.51
N GLY A 149 6.76 -1.29 7.54
CA GLY A 149 6.93 -1.67 6.14
C GLY A 149 8.29 -1.28 5.58
N ALA A 150 8.76 -0.06 5.83
CA ALA A 150 10.07 0.40 5.35
C ALA A 150 11.25 -0.31 6.06
N GLY A 151 11.03 -0.82 7.28
CA GLY A 151 12.05 -1.52 8.07
C GLY A 151 12.21 -3.00 7.75
N CYS A 152 11.20 -3.64 7.15
CA CYS A 152 11.27 -5.03 6.71
C CYS A 152 11.90 -5.16 5.32
#